data_a92b21d11f78b7eb2e306efd97906d9e
#
_entry.id   a92b21d11f78b7eb2e306efd97906d9e
#
_cell.length_a   1.000
_cell.length_b   1.000
_cell.length_c   1.000
_cell.angle_alpha   90.00
_cell.angle_beta   90.00
_cell.angle_gamma   90.00
#
_symmetry.space_group_name_H-M   'P 1'
#
loop_
_entity.id
_entity.type
_entity.pdbx_description
1 polymer ?
#
loop_
_entity_poly.entity_id
_entity_poly.type
_entity_poly.pdbx_seq_one_letter_code
_entity_poly.pdbx_strand_id
1 'polypeptide(L)'
;MWQILEPQCETIRTGLAELFGCDREEIAITRNASESLEILLMGMDFKSGDEILTTTQDYPRMLTTLRQREKRENLKLKLIQIPIPPKNLNEITAAFEKGITDRTRLILIAHQVNITGQITPVKAVCEMARAKGIETIVDGAHSFAQFDFKQKDLGCDYFGTSLHKWLYAPKGTGLLYVKRDKIEKIWPMMAAESKQASDIRKFEEIGTHPAAIKLAIGEALLFHNGIGGKRKEARLRYLSRYWMNKLKDVPKIRFNTSFDPNQSCAIANVQIEGTNPEAVAKYLFDKHHIFTVAIVHEEFQGLRITPNIYTTLGELDRFCEQMDVIARKGLPA
;
A
#
# COMPACT_ATOMS: atom_id res chain seq x y z
N MET A 1 6.88 -21.06 -27.72
CA MET A 1 6.91 -20.06 -26.62
C MET A 1 5.49 -19.67 -26.18
N TRP A 2 4.69 -19.11 -27.04
CA TRP A 2 3.31 -18.63 -26.73
C TRP A 2 2.37 -19.73 -26.22
N GLN A 3 2.41 -20.92 -26.78
CA GLN A 3 1.59 -22.07 -26.37
C GLN A 3 1.86 -22.58 -24.95
N ILE A 4 2.97 -22.17 -24.33
CA ILE A 4 3.34 -22.57 -22.96
C ILE A 4 3.22 -21.39 -22.00
N LEU A 5 3.76 -20.23 -22.37
CA LEU A 5 3.82 -19.07 -21.45
C LEU A 5 2.46 -18.46 -21.18
N GLU A 6 1.62 -18.27 -22.20
CA GLU A 6 0.30 -17.67 -22.03
C GLU A 6 -0.61 -18.50 -21.10
N PRO A 7 -0.78 -19.82 -21.26
CA PRO A 7 -1.57 -20.63 -20.33
C PRO A 7 -1.05 -20.57 -18.90
N GLN A 8 0.26 -20.51 -18.68
CA GLN A 8 0.85 -20.40 -17.35
C GLN A 8 0.55 -19.00 -16.74
N CYS A 9 0.62 -17.94 -17.53
CA CYS A 9 0.24 -16.60 -17.07
C CYS A 9 -1.25 -16.55 -16.66
N GLU A 10 -2.12 -17.22 -17.40
CA GLU A 10 -3.54 -17.31 -17.06
C GLU A 10 -3.79 -18.12 -15.76
N THR A 11 -3.00 -19.15 -15.52
CA THR A 11 -3.03 -19.90 -14.24
C THR A 11 -2.63 -18.99 -13.08
N ILE A 12 -1.58 -18.18 -13.25
CA ILE A 12 -1.15 -17.20 -12.25
C ILE A 12 -2.23 -16.14 -12.00
N ARG A 13 -2.84 -15.62 -13.06
CA ARG A 13 -3.95 -14.66 -12.98
C ARG A 13 -5.11 -15.23 -12.17
N THR A 14 -5.48 -16.50 -12.43
CA THR A 14 -6.50 -17.21 -11.67
C THR A 14 -6.14 -17.30 -10.18
N GLY A 15 -4.91 -17.71 -9.84
CA GLY A 15 -4.47 -17.78 -8.45
C GLY A 15 -4.45 -16.42 -7.74
N LEU A 16 -4.09 -15.34 -8.44
CA LEU A 16 -4.18 -13.97 -7.90
C LEU A 16 -5.63 -13.53 -7.69
N ALA A 17 -6.52 -13.84 -8.63
CA ALA A 17 -7.94 -13.54 -8.54
C ALA A 17 -8.61 -14.29 -7.37
N GLU A 18 -8.29 -15.56 -7.16
CA GLU A 18 -8.74 -16.35 -6.01
C GLU A 18 -8.25 -15.75 -4.68
N LEU A 19 -6.96 -15.36 -4.63
CA LEU A 19 -6.41 -14.72 -3.45
C LEU A 19 -7.10 -13.38 -3.15
N PHE A 20 -7.34 -12.57 -4.16
CA PHE A 20 -8.02 -11.27 -4.00
C PHE A 20 -9.54 -11.38 -3.88
N GLY A 21 -10.14 -12.48 -4.37
CA GLY A 21 -11.59 -12.73 -4.30
C GLY A 21 -12.39 -11.95 -5.34
N CYS A 22 -11.94 -11.98 -6.60
CA CYS A 22 -12.61 -11.34 -7.76
C CYS A 22 -12.56 -12.27 -8.98
N ASP A 23 -13.14 -11.82 -10.11
CA ASP A 23 -13.00 -12.51 -11.38
C ASP A 23 -11.58 -12.29 -11.96
N ARG A 24 -11.00 -13.33 -12.54
CA ARG A 24 -9.69 -13.24 -13.20
C ARG A 24 -9.68 -12.24 -14.36
N GLU A 25 -10.81 -12.04 -15.01
CA GLU A 25 -10.97 -11.07 -16.10
C GLU A 25 -11.04 -9.60 -15.59
N GLU A 26 -10.82 -9.37 -14.30
CA GLU A 26 -10.67 -8.06 -13.67
C GLU A 26 -9.24 -7.82 -13.19
N ILE A 27 -8.30 -8.78 -13.43
CA ILE A 27 -6.92 -8.72 -12.96
C ILE A 27 -5.94 -8.58 -14.14
N ALA A 28 -5.11 -7.55 -14.12
CA ALA A 28 -3.91 -7.45 -14.94
C ALA A 28 -2.65 -7.66 -14.08
N ILE A 29 -1.66 -8.38 -14.64
CA ILE A 29 -0.36 -8.60 -14.00
C ILE A 29 0.58 -7.50 -14.46
N THR A 30 0.93 -6.62 -13.54
CA THR A 30 1.80 -5.47 -13.77
C THR A 30 3.19 -5.68 -13.16
N ARG A 31 4.07 -4.67 -13.24
CA ARG A 31 5.43 -4.75 -12.68
C ARG A 31 5.52 -4.30 -11.21
N ASN A 32 4.58 -3.52 -10.72
CA ASN A 32 4.49 -3.05 -9.33
C ASN A 32 3.25 -2.19 -9.10
N ALA A 33 2.99 -1.79 -7.84
CA ALA A 33 1.89 -0.89 -7.49
C ALA A 33 1.96 0.45 -8.22
N SER A 34 3.17 1.01 -8.43
CA SER A 34 3.31 2.30 -9.12
C SER A 34 2.77 2.22 -10.54
N GLU A 35 3.14 1.18 -11.29
CA GLU A 35 2.59 0.98 -12.64
C GLU A 35 1.07 0.77 -12.61
N SER A 36 0.57 -0.07 -11.70
CA SER A 36 -0.87 -0.31 -11.56
C SER A 36 -1.65 0.98 -11.32
N LEU A 37 -1.16 1.81 -10.41
CA LEU A 37 -1.80 3.07 -10.05
C LEU A 37 -1.61 4.13 -11.14
N GLU A 38 -0.44 4.17 -11.81
CA GLU A 38 -0.18 5.07 -12.93
C GLU A 38 -1.08 4.76 -14.14
N ILE A 39 -1.32 3.46 -14.45
CA ILE A 39 -2.28 3.07 -15.48
C ILE A 39 -3.65 3.72 -15.21
N LEU A 40 -4.10 3.69 -13.98
CA LEU A 40 -5.38 4.29 -13.59
C LEU A 40 -5.31 5.81 -13.61
N LEU A 41 -4.35 6.38 -12.88
CA LEU A 41 -4.23 7.83 -12.71
C LEU A 41 -3.94 8.56 -14.02
N MET A 42 -3.26 7.93 -14.97
CA MET A 42 -2.95 8.52 -16.28
C MET A 42 -3.98 8.14 -17.35
N GLY A 43 -4.65 6.99 -17.19
CA GLY A 43 -5.61 6.47 -18.16
C GLY A 43 -7.05 6.94 -17.97
N MET A 44 -7.37 7.60 -16.86
CA MET A 44 -8.70 8.18 -16.63
C MET A 44 -8.85 9.53 -17.32
N ASP A 45 -9.97 9.72 -18.01
CA ASP A 45 -10.38 11.02 -18.57
C ASP A 45 -11.04 11.88 -17.49
N PHE A 46 -10.56 13.11 -17.35
CA PHE A 46 -11.15 14.13 -16.48
C PHE A 46 -11.40 15.41 -17.24
N LYS A 47 -12.28 16.25 -16.70
CA LYS A 47 -12.52 17.59 -17.20
C LYS A 47 -11.68 18.60 -16.42
N SER A 48 -11.32 19.71 -17.07
CA SER A 48 -10.68 20.82 -16.38
C SER A 48 -11.48 21.28 -15.16
N GLY A 49 -10.84 21.37 -14.01
CA GLY A 49 -11.45 21.69 -12.72
C GLY A 49 -12.00 20.52 -11.93
N ASP A 50 -12.02 19.30 -12.47
CA ASP A 50 -12.33 18.10 -11.69
C ASP A 50 -11.32 17.92 -10.55
N GLU A 51 -11.81 17.40 -9.42
CA GLU A 51 -11.01 17.29 -8.20
C GLU A 51 -10.71 15.83 -7.88
N ILE A 52 -9.46 15.58 -7.52
CA ILE A 52 -9.00 14.28 -7.01
C ILE A 52 -8.64 14.46 -5.54
N LEU A 53 -9.27 13.68 -4.67
CA LEU A 53 -9.11 13.73 -3.22
C LEU A 53 -8.20 12.60 -2.74
N THR A 54 -7.18 12.93 -1.95
CA THR A 54 -6.34 11.97 -1.25
C THR A 54 -5.75 12.58 0.03
N THR A 55 -4.87 11.85 0.72
CA THR A 55 -4.25 12.31 1.97
C THR A 55 -2.84 12.85 1.76
N THR A 56 -2.37 13.70 2.68
CA THR A 56 -0.97 14.13 2.77
C THR A 56 0.00 12.98 2.99
N GLN A 57 -0.49 11.85 3.53
CA GLN A 57 0.28 10.66 3.85
C GLN A 57 0.29 9.61 2.73
N ASP A 58 -0.29 9.91 1.57
CA ASP A 58 -0.26 9.02 0.42
C ASP A 58 1.16 8.89 -0.17
N TYR A 59 1.37 7.86 -0.97
CA TYR A 59 2.70 7.58 -1.50
C TYR A 59 3.19 8.73 -2.39
N PRO A 60 4.39 9.31 -2.13
CA PRO A 60 4.84 10.54 -2.79
C PRO A 60 4.85 10.48 -4.32
N ARG A 61 5.07 9.31 -4.92
CA ARG A 61 5.03 9.15 -6.37
C ARG A 61 3.62 9.40 -6.93
N MET A 62 2.60 8.91 -6.25
CA MET A 62 1.21 9.16 -6.68
C MET A 62 0.85 10.63 -6.56
N LEU A 63 1.28 11.28 -5.49
CA LEU A 63 1.12 12.73 -5.33
C LEU A 63 1.84 13.51 -6.45
N THR A 64 3.04 13.06 -6.85
CA THR A 64 3.79 13.67 -7.97
C THR A 64 3.02 13.54 -9.29
N THR A 65 2.44 12.37 -9.56
CA THR A 65 1.61 12.14 -10.75
C THR A 65 0.39 13.05 -10.77
N LEU A 66 -0.31 13.16 -9.65
CA LEU A 66 -1.48 14.03 -9.53
C LEU A 66 -1.12 15.50 -9.70
N ARG A 67 0.01 15.97 -9.14
CA ARG A 67 0.53 17.33 -9.37
C ARG A 67 0.93 17.56 -10.83
N GLN A 68 1.44 16.56 -11.53
CA GLN A 68 1.70 16.64 -12.97
C GLN A 68 0.39 16.83 -13.75
N ARG A 69 -0.66 16.09 -13.40
CA ARG A 69 -1.98 16.24 -14.02
C ARG A 69 -2.62 17.60 -13.72
N GLU A 70 -2.45 18.15 -12.50
CA GLU A 70 -2.87 19.51 -12.20
C GLU A 70 -2.30 20.51 -13.21
N LYS A 71 -0.97 20.43 -13.46
CA LYS A 71 -0.29 21.34 -14.39
C LYS A 71 -0.72 21.14 -15.84
N ARG A 72 -0.89 19.86 -16.27
CA ARG A 72 -1.13 19.53 -17.65
C ARG A 72 -2.59 19.70 -18.06
N GLU A 73 -3.53 19.39 -17.15
CA GLU A 73 -4.94 19.25 -17.46
C GLU A 73 -5.83 20.20 -16.64
N ASN A 74 -5.22 21.03 -15.79
CA ASN A 74 -5.93 21.93 -14.87
C ASN A 74 -6.89 21.17 -13.91
N LEU A 75 -6.52 19.95 -13.49
CA LEU A 75 -7.20 19.26 -12.41
C LEU A 75 -6.90 19.94 -11.07
N LYS A 76 -7.62 19.55 -10.03
CA LYS A 76 -7.38 20.02 -8.66
C LYS A 76 -7.02 18.82 -7.77
N LEU A 77 -5.80 18.83 -7.24
CA LEU A 77 -5.40 17.88 -6.21
C LEU A 77 -5.80 18.43 -4.84
N LYS A 78 -6.70 17.72 -4.17
CA LYS A 78 -7.09 18.04 -2.80
C LYS A 78 -6.47 17.07 -1.82
N LEU A 79 -5.64 17.61 -0.94
CA LEU A 79 -4.97 16.86 0.12
C LEU A 79 -5.68 17.11 1.45
N ILE A 80 -6.01 16.04 2.15
CA ILE A 80 -6.54 16.09 3.51
C ILE A 80 -5.54 15.47 4.49
N GLN A 81 -5.52 16.00 5.71
CA GLN A 81 -4.79 15.40 6.83
C GLN A 81 -5.67 14.38 7.52
N ILE A 82 -5.07 13.28 7.96
CA ILE A 82 -5.71 12.28 8.81
C ILE A 82 -4.97 12.22 10.15
N PRO A 83 -5.67 11.96 11.28
CA PRO A 83 -5.04 11.91 12.61
C PRO A 83 -3.92 10.86 12.70
N ILE A 84 -2.90 11.13 13.54
CA ILE A 84 -1.70 10.29 13.72
C ILE A 84 -1.42 10.08 15.22
N PRO A 85 -1.63 8.88 15.76
CA PRO A 85 -2.56 7.87 15.26
C PRO A 85 -4.02 8.34 15.46
N PRO A 86 -5.00 7.87 14.66
CA PRO A 86 -6.40 8.15 14.89
C PRO A 86 -6.90 7.40 16.13
N LYS A 87 -7.85 7.98 16.84
CA LYS A 87 -8.52 7.33 17.99
C LYS A 87 -9.37 6.14 17.51
N ASN A 88 -10.00 6.29 16.36
CA ASN A 88 -10.79 5.25 15.71
C ASN A 88 -10.86 5.51 14.19
N LEU A 89 -11.31 4.52 13.44
CA LEU A 89 -11.38 4.58 11.97
C LEU A 89 -12.40 5.62 11.45
N ASN A 90 -13.42 5.99 12.26
CA ASN A 90 -14.43 6.98 11.84
C ASN A 90 -13.82 8.38 11.67
N GLU A 91 -12.76 8.72 12.41
CA GLU A 91 -12.07 10.00 12.22
C GLU A 91 -11.48 10.12 10.81
N ILE A 92 -10.97 9.02 10.26
CA ILE A 92 -10.45 8.99 8.87
C ILE A 92 -11.61 9.12 7.88
N THR A 93 -12.70 8.36 8.07
CA THR A 93 -13.88 8.45 7.19
C THR A 93 -14.45 9.86 7.17
N ALA A 94 -14.58 10.49 8.35
CA ALA A 94 -15.07 11.87 8.47
C ALA A 94 -14.15 12.89 7.79
N ALA A 95 -12.82 12.67 7.83
CA ALA A 95 -11.87 13.52 7.12
C ALA A 95 -12.07 13.46 5.59
N PHE A 96 -12.26 12.26 5.03
CA PHE A 96 -12.60 12.09 3.62
C PHE A 96 -13.95 12.74 3.28
N GLU A 97 -14.98 12.49 4.09
CA GLU A 97 -16.32 13.06 3.87
C GLU A 97 -16.29 14.60 3.83
N LYS A 98 -15.61 15.22 4.79
CA LYS A 98 -15.41 16.67 4.84
C LYS A 98 -14.59 17.17 3.65
N GLY A 99 -13.70 16.34 3.12
CA GLY A 99 -12.86 16.64 1.96
C GLY A 99 -13.63 16.69 0.64
N ILE A 100 -14.76 16.01 0.50
CA ILE A 100 -15.53 15.91 -0.74
C ILE A 100 -16.20 17.26 -1.09
N THR A 101 -16.16 17.60 -2.38
CA THR A 101 -16.90 18.73 -2.97
C THR A 101 -17.72 18.25 -4.18
N ASP A 102 -18.54 19.12 -4.75
CA ASP A 102 -19.30 18.83 -5.98
C ASP A 102 -18.42 18.56 -7.21
N ARG A 103 -17.14 18.91 -7.14
CA ARG A 103 -16.15 18.66 -8.19
C ARG A 103 -15.32 17.41 -7.98
N THR A 104 -15.41 16.77 -6.83
CA THR A 104 -14.66 15.53 -6.55
C THR A 104 -15.16 14.41 -7.47
N ARG A 105 -14.25 13.81 -8.25
CA ARG A 105 -14.54 12.71 -9.18
C ARG A 105 -13.85 11.41 -8.81
N LEU A 106 -12.73 11.53 -8.08
CA LEU A 106 -11.91 10.38 -7.70
C LEU A 106 -11.42 10.55 -6.26
N ILE A 107 -11.44 9.46 -5.51
CA ILE A 107 -10.72 9.32 -4.25
C ILE A 107 -9.61 8.28 -4.44
N LEU A 108 -8.36 8.69 -4.17
CA LEU A 108 -7.24 7.76 -3.98
C LEU A 108 -7.05 7.55 -2.49
N ILE A 109 -6.99 6.30 -2.05
CA ILE A 109 -6.80 5.96 -0.64
C ILE A 109 -5.82 4.79 -0.48
N ALA A 110 -4.78 4.96 0.33
CA ALA A 110 -3.91 3.87 0.73
C ALA A 110 -4.65 2.96 1.72
N HIS A 111 -4.78 1.65 1.42
CA HIS A 111 -5.38 0.69 2.35
C HIS A 111 -4.55 0.52 3.62
N GLN A 112 -3.23 0.60 3.48
CA GLN A 112 -2.32 0.75 4.60
C GLN A 112 -1.27 1.81 4.28
N VAL A 113 -1.24 2.87 5.10
CA VAL A 113 -0.28 3.97 4.96
C VAL A 113 1.14 3.46 5.20
N ASN A 114 2.01 3.65 4.22
CA ASN A 114 3.37 3.09 4.24
C ASN A 114 4.28 3.70 5.30
N ILE A 115 4.03 4.92 5.76
CA ILE A 115 4.88 5.66 6.70
C ILE A 115 4.50 5.46 8.16
N THR A 116 3.21 5.21 8.45
CA THR A 116 2.70 5.00 9.81
C THR A 116 2.24 3.56 10.06
N GLY A 117 1.93 2.80 9.02
CA GLY A 117 1.29 1.49 9.13
C GLY A 117 -0.21 1.54 9.44
N GLN A 118 -0.82 2.73 9.41
CA GLN A 118 -2.26 2.91 9.62
C GLN A 118 -3.06 2.16 8.56
N ILE A 119 -3.92 1.23 8.97
CA ILE A 119 -4.94 0.61 8.12
C ILE A 119 -6.12 1.57 8.07
N THR A 120 -6.54 1.93 6.86
CA THR A 120 -7.62 2.89 6.63
C THR A 120 -8.97 2.19 6.45
N PRO A 121 -10.09 2.86 6.71
CA PRO A 121 -11.44 2.32 6.58
C PRO A 121 -11.91 2.33 5.11
N VAL A 122 -11.19 1.63 4.22
CA VAL A 122 -11.43 1.65 2.77
C VAL A 122 -12.88 1.38 2.43
N LYS A 123 -13.50 0.36 3.04
CA LYS A 123 -14.90 0.01 2.78
C LYS A 123 -15.85 1.19 3.00
N ALA A 124 -15.75 1.82 4.17
CA ALA A 124 -16.60 2.96 4.51
C ALA A 124 -16.40 4.14 3.56
N VAL A 125 -15.13 4.42 3.18
CA VAL A 125 -14.81 5.49 2.22
C VAL A 125 -15.33 5.15 0.82
N CYS A 126 -15.20 3.91 0.36
CA CYS A 126 -15.73 3.47 -0.95
C CYS A 126 -17.26 3.51 -1.00
N GLU A 127 -17.94 3.09 0.07
CA GLU A 127 -19.41 3.17 0.17
C GLU A 127 -19.90 4.62 0.15
N MET A 128 -19.27 5.50 0.91
CA MET A 128 -19.55 6.93 0.94
C MET A 128 -19.31 7.58 -0.44
N ALA A 129 -18.18 7.28 -1.09
CA ALA A 129 -17.83 7.78 -2.42
C ALA A 129 -18.87 7.34 -3.46
N ARG A 130 -19.23 6.06 -3.46
CA ARG A 130 -20.22 5.49 -4.39
C ARG A 130 -21.59 6.15 -4.22
N ALA A 131 -22.03 6.42 -3.00
CA ALA A 131 -23.29 7.12 -2.74
C ALA A 131 -23.33 8.54 -3.33
N LYS A 132 -22.15 9.12 -3.62
CA LYS A 132 -21.98 10.44 -4.23
C LYS A 132 -21.56 10.38 -5.72
N GLY A 133 -21.51 9.18 -6.32
CA GLY A 133 -21.09 9.00 -7.71
C GLY A 133 -19.59 9.23 -7.95
N ILE A 134 -18.76 9.10 -6.90
CA ILE A 134 -17.31 9.29 -6.94
C ILE A 134 -16.62 7.93 -7.06
N GLU A 135 -15.66 7.80 -7.96
CA GLU A 135 -14.88 6.58 -8.14
C GLU A 135 -13.74 6.47 -7.11
N THR A 136 -13.31 5.23 -6.84
CA THR A 136 -12.30 4.96 -5.82
C THR A 136 -11.15 4.10 -6.33
N ILE A 137 -9.92 4.59 -6.14
CA ILE A 137 -8.69 3.82 -6.33
C ILE A 137 -8.12 3.49 -4.96
N VAL A 138 -7.80 2.23 -4.74
CA VAL A 138 -7.15 1.76 -3.52
C VAL A 138 -5.70 1.37 -3.79
N ASP A 139 -4.76 2.04 -3.12
CA ASP A 139 -3.37 1.61 -3.05
C ASP A 139 -3.23 0.49 -2.02
N GLY A 140 -3.12 -0.73 -2.53
CA GLY A 140 -2.92 -1.95 -1.75
C GLY A 140 -1.47 -2.37 -1.57
N ALA A 141 -0.51 -1.51 -1.91
CA ALA A 141 0.92 -1.86 -1.94
C ALA A 141 1.45 -2.46 -0.64
N HIS A 142 0.89 -2.10 0.49
CA HIS A 142 1.28 -2.65 1.80
C HIS A 142 0.21 -3.53 2.45
N SER A 143 -0.98 -3.65 1.90
CA SER A 143 -2.04 -4.49 2.48
C SER A 143 -2.13 -5.87 1.86
N PHE A 144 -1.99 -5.99 0.53
CA PHE A 144 -2.14 -7.25 -0.19
C PHE A 144 -1.18 -8.32 0.33
N ALA A 145 -1.73 -9.46 0.71
CA ALA A 145 -1.02 -10.58 1.32
C ALA A 145 -0.29 -10.29 2.64
N GLN A 146 -0.46 -9.10 3.25
CA GLN A 146 0.00 -8.83 4.62
C GLN A 146 -1.03 -9.29 5.64
N PHE A 147 -2.29 -8.94 5.44
CA PHE A 147 -3.43 -9.38 6.24
C PHE A 147 -4.57 -9.84 5.33
N ASP A 148 -5.52 -10.58 5.89
CA ASP A 148 -6.58 -11.24 5.13
C ASP A 148 -7.72 -10.25 4.82
N PHE A 149 -8.05 -10.12 3.54
CA PHE A 149 -9.23 -9.41 3.02
C PHE A 149 -9.52 -9.85 1.59
N LYS A 150 -10.71 -9.61 1.12
CA LYS A 150 -11.14 -9.86 -0.25
C LYS A 150 -11.60 -8.56 -0.91
N GLN A 151 -11.67 -8.54 -2.22
CA GLN A 151 -12.15 -7.38 -2.99
C GLN A 151 -13.50 -6.86 -2.50
N LYS A 152 -14.44 -7.76 -2.20
CA LYS A 152 -15.76 -7.41 -1.66
C LYS A 152 -15.73 -6.69 -0.30
N ASP A 153 -14.67 -6.90 0.47
CA ASP A 153 -14.46 -6.24 1.78
C ASP A 153 -13.97 -4.80 1.61
N LEU A 154 -13.45 -4.46 0.44
CA LEU A 154 -13.04 -3.10 0.08
C LEU A 154 -14.16 -2.35 -0.64
N GLY A 155 -14.82 -3.01 -1.59
CA GLY A 155 -15.87 -2.42 -2.41
C GLY A 155 -15.39 -1.32 -3.35
N CYS A 156 -14.09 -1.26 -3.66
CA CYS A 156 -13.47 -0.27 -4.53
C CYS A 156 -13.74 -0.54 -6.00
N ASP A 157 -13.57 0.50 -6.83
CA ASP A 157 -13.65 0.38 -8.29
C ASP A 157 -12.35 -0.13 -8.89
N TYR A 158 -11.23 0.27 -8.27
CA TYR A 158 -9.87 -0.03 -8.73
C TYR A 158 -8.95 -0.33 -7.55
N PHE A 159 -7.98 -1.21 -7.78
CA PHE A 159 -6.97 -1.55 -6.78
C PHE A 159 -5.62 -1.82 -7.44
N GLY A 160 -4.54 -1.28 -6.87
CA GLY A 160 -3.18 -1.54 -7.35
C GLY A 160 -2.26 -2.02 -6.23
N THR A 161 -1.42 -3.02 -6.49
CA THR A 161 -0.47 -3.51 -5.48
C THR A 161 0.85 -4.01 -6.06
N SER A 162 1.84 -4.14 -5.19
CA SER A 162 3.15 -4.77 -5.47
C SER A 162 3.21 -6.16 -4.87
N LEU A 163 3.42 -7.17 -5.69
CA LEU A 163 3.48 -8.56 -5.23
C LEU A 163 4.82 -8.91 -4.56
N HIS A 164 5.88 -8.16 -4.84
CA HIS A 164 7.21 -8.34 -4.26
C HIS A 164 7.34 -7.89 -2.80
N LYS A 165 6.29 -7.30 -2.20
CA LYS A 165 6.30 -6.89 -0.79
C LYS A 165 5.86 -8.05 0.11
N TRP A 166 4.56 -8.18 0.33
CA TRP A 166 4.04 -9.14 1.30
C TRP A 166 3.63 -10.49 0.70
N LEU A 167 3.49 -10.60 -0.62
CA LEU A 167 3.33 -11.90 -1.27
C LEU A 167 4.67 -12.61 -1.48
N TYR A 168 5.81 -11.87 -1.38
CA TYR A 168 7.18 -12.36 -1.57
C TYR A 168 7.50 -12.80 -2.99
N ALA A 169 6.77 -12.32 -3.98
CA ALA A 169 7.11 -12.52 -5.38
C ALA A 169 8.37 -11.71 -5.76
N PRO A 170 9.02 -12.01 -6.88
CA PRO A 170 10.19 -11.24 -7.33
C PRO A 170 9.88 -9.76 -7.55
N LYS A 171 10.90 -8.90 -7.39
CA LYS A 171 10.80 -7.50 -7.82
C LYS A 171 10.45 -7.43 -9.30
N GLY A 172 9.59 -6.48 -9.67
CA GLY A 172 9.05 -6.42 -11.02
C GLY A 172 7.73 -7.18 -11.18
N THR A 173 7.00 -7.41 -10.08
CA THR A 173 5.67 -8.01 -10.07
C THR A 173 4.67 -7.15 -9.32
N GLY A 174 3.49 -6.98 -9.91
CA GLY A 174 2.36 -6.22 -9.38
C GLY A 174 1.04 -6.78 -9.86
N LEU A 175 -0.03 -6.23 -9.35
CA LEU A 175 -1.40 -6.56 -9.72
C LEU A 175 -2.20 -5.27 -9.82
N LEU A 176 -2.96 -5.16 -10.91
CA LEU A 176 -3.98 -4.17 -11.13
C LEU A 176 -5.34 -4.88 -11.15
N TYR A 177 -6.27 -4.44 -10.31
CA TYR A 177 -7.69 -4.80 -10.40
C TYR A 177 -8.47 -3.62 -10.97
N VAL A 178 -9.31 -3.92 -11.93
CA VAL A 178 -10.28 -2.97 -12.51
C VAL A 178 -11.64 -3.67 -12.56
N LYS A 179 -12.64 -3.07 -11.92
CA LYS A 179 -14.00 -3.57 -11.99
C LYS A 179 -14.45 -3.70 -13.43
N ARG A 180 -15.08 -4.82 -13.80
CA ARG A 180 -15.37 -5.20 -15.19
C ARG A 180 -16.04 -4.11 -16.04
N ASP A 181 -17.04 -3.43 -15.48
CA ASP A 181 -17.78 -2.36 -16.15
C ASP A 181 -17.00 -1.05 -16.34
N LYS A 182 -15.76 -1.03 -15.84
CA LYS A 182 -14.87 0.12 -15.91
C LYS A 182 -13.62 -0.10 -16.76
N ILE A 183 -13.37 -1.34 -17.21
CA ILE A 183 -12.16 -1.66 -17.99
C ILE A 183 -12.07 -0.79 -19.25
N GLU A 184 -13.17 -0.68 -20.00
CA GLU A 184 -13.20 0.07 -21.26
C GLU A 184 -12.91 1.56 -21.09
N LYS A 185 -13.22 2.13 -19.92
CA LYS A 185 -13.06 3.55 -19.61
C LYS A 185 -11.63 3.99 -19.33
N ILE A 186 -10.72 3.05 -19.10
CA ILE A 186 -9.34 3.34 -18.75
C ILE A 186 -8.44 3.16 -19.96
N TRP A 187 -7.71 4.19 -20.34
CA TRP A 187 -6.68 4.10 -21.37
C TRP A 187 -5.45 3.33 -20.84
N PRO A 188 -4.92 2.37 -21.60
CA PRO A 188 -3.67 1.71 -21.23
C PRO A 188 -2.49 2.67 -21.39
N MET A 189 -1.41 2.46 -20.66
CA MET A 189 -0.19 3.28 -20.76
C MET A 189 0.48 3.13 -22.13
N MET A 190 0.48 1.92 -22.69
CA MET A 190 0.87 1.65 -24.07
C MET A 190 -0.37 1.26 -24.86
N ALA A 191 -0.50 1.78 -26.08
CA ALA A 191 -1.66 1.55 -26.91
C ALA A 191 -1.90 0.06 -27.15
N ALA A 192 -3.14 -0.37 -26.95
CA ALA A 192 -3.64 -1.70 -27.27
C ALA A 192 -4.57 -1.64 -28.50
N GLU A 193 -4.79 -2.78 -29.16
CA GLU A 193 -5.70 -2.85 -30.28
C GLU A 193 -7.16 -2.60 -29.85
N SER A 194 -7.96 -1.97 -30.70
CA SER A 194 -9.35 -1.64 -30.38
C SER A 194 -10.21 -2.85 -29.99
N LYS A 195 -9.90 -4.05 -30.50
CA LYS A 195 -10.57 -5.30 -30.10
C LYS A 195 -10.33 -5.69 -28.63
N GLN A 196 -9.32 -5.11 -27.98
CA GLN A 196 -8.99 -5.34 -26.58
C GLN A 196 -9.62 -4.29 -25.63
N ALA A 197 -10.47 -3.40 -26.12
CA ALA A 197 -11.00 -2.28 -25.32
C ALA A 197 -11.59 -2.73 -23.97
N SER A 198 -12.31 -3.84 -23.93
CA SER A 198 -12.91 -4.42 -22.71
C SER A 198 -12.11 -5.58 -22.11
N ASP A 199 -10.93 -5.90 -22.67
CA ASP A 199 -10.04 -6.95 -22.15
C ASP A 199 -9.09 -6.35 -21.12
N ILE A 200 -9.03 -6.94 -19.93
CA ILE A 200 -8.11 -6.53 -18.85
C ILE A 200 -6.64 -6.63 -19.29
N ARG A 201 -6.32 -7.52 -20.22
CA ARG A 201 -4.95 -7.76 -20.71
C ARG A 201 -4.40 -6.59 -21.52
N LYS A 202 -5.25 -5.64 -21.94
CA LYS A 202 -4.77 -4.39 -22.57
C LYS A 202 -3.80 -3.61 -21.68
N PHE A 203 -3.89 -3.79 -20.37
CA PHE A 203 -2.98 -3.15 -19.40
C PHE A 203 -1.64 -3.88 -19.24
N GLU A 204 -1.48 -5.04 -19.88
CA GLU A 204 -0.23 -5.83 -19.89
C GLU A 204 0.58 -5.65 -21.17
N GLU A 205 0.11 -4.84 -22.12
CA GLU A 205 0.81 -4.52 -23.35
C GLU A 205 2.00 -3.59 -23.07
N ILE A 206 3.14 -4.19 -22.72
CA ILE A 206 4.37 -3.48 -22.36
C ILE A 206 5.57 -3.85 -23.25
N GLY A 207 5.31 -4.58 -24.33
CA GLY A 207 6.35 -5.10 -25.22
C GLY A 207 7.10 -6.28 -24.63
N THR A 208 8.24 -6.61 -25.21
CA THR A 208 9.06 -7.77 -24.79
C THR A 208 9.62 -7.57 -23.38
N HIS A 209 9.35 -8.53 -22.50
CA HIS A 209 9.80 -8.51 -21.11
C HIS A 209 10.13 -9.92 -20.60
N PRO A 210 10.90 -10.07 -19.49
CA PRO A 210 11.27 -11.38 -18.95
C PRO A 210 10.07 -12.17 -18.43
N ALA A 211 9.76 -13.30 -19.04
CA ALA A 211 8.67 -14.18 -18.62
C ALA A 211 8.92 -14.82 -17.24
N ALA A 212 10.18 -15.14 -16.92
CA ALA A 212 10.54 -15.80 -15.67
C ALA A 212 10.06 -15.06 -14.42
N ILE A 213 10.12 -13.72 -14.43
CA ILE A 213 9.68 -12.88 -13.30
C ILE A 213 8.16 -13.03 -13.08
N LYS A 214 7.39 -13.00 -14.18
CA LYS A 214 5.93 -13.17 -14.13
C LYS A 214 5.56 -14.58 -13.67
N LEU A 215 6.22 -15.61 -14.19
CA LEU A 215 5.96 -17.01 -13.83
C LEU A 215 6.28 -17.31 -12.38
N ALA A 216 7.32 -16.72 -11.80
CA ALA A 216 7.70 -16.90 -10.41
C ALA A 216 6.66 -16.36 -9.39
N ILE A 217 5.64 -15.62 -9.82
CA ILE A 217 4.49 -15.27 -8.97
C ILE A 217 3.76 -16.56 -8.51
N GLY A 218 3.74 -17.61 -9.36
CA GLY A 218 3.15 -18.90 -9.01
C GLY A 218 3.79 -19.52 -7.76
N GLU A 219 5.12 -19.50 -7.68
CA GLU A 219 5.85 -19.99 -6.51
C GLU A 219 5.55 -19.16 -5.24
N ALA A 220 5.42 -17.85 -5.38
CA ALA A 220 5.04 -16.98 -4.27
C ALA A 220 3.61 -17.26 -3.78
N LEU A 221 2.67 -17.56 -4.67
CA LEU A 221 1.32 -17.99 -4.31
C LEU A 221 1.33 -19.33 -3.58
N LEU A 222 2.10 -20.31 -4.07
CA LEU A 222 2.26 -21.61 -3.40
C LEU A 222 2.84 -21.43 -1.99
N PHE A 223 3.88 -20.63 -1.85
CA PHE A 223 4.48 -20.33 -0.55
C PHE A 223 3.51 -19.63 0.39
N HIS A 224 2.78 -18.62 -0.08
CA HIS A 224 1.77 -17.92 0.71
C HIS A 224 0.65 -18.84 1.17
N ASN A 225 0.12 -19.67 0.27
CA ASN A 225 -0.94 -20.61 0.56
C ASN A 225 -0.46 -21.74 1.52
N GLY A 226 0.80 -22.17 1.37
CA GLY A 226 1.42 -23.18 2.24
C GLY A 226 1.57 -22.71 3.68
N ILE A 227 1.87 -21.42 3.90
CA ILE A 227 1.87 -20.81 5.24
C ILE A 227 0.43 -20.62 5.74
N GLY A 228 -0.46 -20.18 4.85
CA GLY A 228 -1.81 -19.73 5.14
C GLY A 228 -1.88 -18.25 5.53
N GLY A 229 -2.75 -17.49 4.84
CA GLY A 229 -2.86 -16.02 5.01
C GLY A 229 -3.11 -15.60 6.46
N LYS A 230 -4.08 -16.21 7.13
CA LYS A 230 -4.40 -15.94 8.55
C LYS A 230 -3.25 -16.23 9.51
N ARG A 231 -2.51 -17.33 9.29
CA ARG A 231 -1.35 -17.67 10.11
C ARG A 231 -0.21 -16.67 9.92
N LYS A 232 0.01 -16.25 8.69
CA LYS A 232 0.98 -15.21 8.32
C LYS A 232 0.63 -13.88 8.98
N GLU A 233 -0.60 -13.43 8.86
CA GLU A 233 -1.11 -12.22 9.50
C GLU A 233 -0.93 -12.27 11.03
N ALA A 234 -1.33 -13.36 11.68
CA ALA A 234 -1.18 -13.53 13.12
C ALA A 234 0.29 -13.39 13.55
N ARG A 235 1.23 -13.99 12.80
CA ARG A 235 2.66 -13.85 13.06
C ARG A 235 3.14 -12.41 12.91
N LEU A 236 2.72 -11.72 11.86
CA LEU A 236 3.10 -10.32 11.61
C LEU A 236 2.58 -9.39 12.71
N ARG A 237 1.33 -9.55 13.11
CA ARG A 237 0.73 -8.79 14.23
C ARG A 237 1.44 -9.08 15.54
N TYR A 238 1.75 -10.35 15.82
CA TYR A 238 2.50 -10.75 17.02
C TYR A 238 3.86 -10.05 17.08
N LEU A 239 4.65 -10.09 16.00
CA LEU A 239 5.97 -9.47 15.95
C LEU A 239 5.90 -7.96 16.13
N SER A 240 4.96 -7.30 15.48
CA SER A 240 4.75 -5.85 15.63
C SER A 240 4.39 -5.50 17.09
N ARG A 241 3.42 -6.18 17.69
CA ARG A 241 3.02 -5.96 19.08
C ARG A 241 4.10 -6.30 20.09
N TYR A 242 4.92 -7.30 19.81
CA TYR A 242 6.02 -7.71 20.69
C TYR A 242 6.98 -6.54 20.98
N TRP A 243 7.52 -5.92 19.97
CA TRP A 243 8.46 -4.82 20.17
C TRP A 243 7.76 -3.53 20.60
N MET A 244 6.56 -3.23 20.08
CA MET A 244 5.79 -2.06 20.51
C MET A 244 5.50 -2.10 22.02
N ASN A 245 5.06 -3.24 22.54
CA ASN A 245 4.78 -3.40 23.97
C ASN A 245 6.04 -3.25 24.85
N LYS A 246 7.21 -3.65 24.36
CA LYS A 246 8.47 -3.45 25.11
C LYS A 246 8.86 -1.98 25.22
N LEU A 247 8.48 -1.15 24.24
CA LEU A 247 8.87 0.25 24.20
C LEU A 247 7.77 1.23 24.66
N LYS A 248 6.53 0.79 24.84
CA LYS A 248 5.39 1.69 25.11
C LYS A 248 5.52 2.56 26.38
N ASP A 249 6.21 2.05 27.39
CA ASP A 249 6.39 2.72 28.69
C ASP A 249 7.79 3.33 28.84
N VAL A 250 8.63 3.28 27.80
CA VAL A 250 9.96 3.88 27.81
C VAL A 250 9.83 5.40 27.66
N PRO A 251 10.47 6.19 28.54
CA PRO A 251 10.43 7.65 28.45
C PRO A 251 10.85 8.18 27.08
N LYS A 252 10.24 9.26 26.62
CA LYS A 252 10.48 9.90 25.31
C LYS A 252 10.13 9.05 24.08
N ILE A 253 9.69 7.81 24.24
CA ILE A 253 9.16 7.01 23.12
C ILE A 253 7.72 7.43 22.83
N ARG A 254 7.42 7.69 21.56
CA ARG A 254 6.07 7.98 21.06
C ARG A 254 5.79 7.12 19.83
N PHE A 255 4.56 6.64 19.72
CA PHE A 255 4.11 5.84 18.58
C PHE A 255 3.21 6.67 17.68
N ASN A 256 3.56 6.72 16.40
CA ASN A 256 2.71 7.28 15.34
C ASN A 256 1.76 6.21 14.75
N THR A 257 1.73 5.03 15.36
CA THR A 257 0.90 3.88 14.96
C THR A 257 -0.01 3.48 16.10
N SER A 258 -1.26 3.19 15.79
CA SER A 258 -2.25 2.71 16.76
C SER A 258 -1.89 1.32 17.31
N PHE A 259 -2.14 1.11 18.61
CA PHE A 259 -2.08 -0.22 19.24
C PHE A 259 -3.34 -1.05 18.98
N ASP A 260 -4.38 -0.50 18.40
CA ASP A 260 -5.57 -1.25 18.01
C ASP A 260 -5.21 -2.23 16.85
N PRO A 261 -5.46 -3.54 17.02
CA PRO A 261 -5.18 -4.54 15.99
C PRO A 261 -5.97 -4.32 14.69
N ASN A 262 -7.11 -3.61 14.74
CA ASN A 262 -7.87 -3.29 13.54
C ASN A 262 -7.25 -2.13 12.76
N GLN A 263 -6.35 -1.37 13.35
CA GLN A 263 -5.77 -0.17 12.77
C GLN A 263 -4.32 -0.33 12.32
N SER A 264 -3.66 -1.44 12.64
CA SER A 264 -2.26 -1.68 12.21
C SER A 264 -1.94 -3.17 12.15
N CYS A 265 -0.92 -3.55 11.37
CA CYS A 265 -0.44 -4.92 11.24
C CYS A 265 1.09 -4.98 11.43
N ALA A 266 1.87 -5.33 10.39
CA ALA A 266 3.31 -5.49 10.50
C ALA A 266 4.07 -4.15 10.58
N ILE A 267 3.59 -3.12 9.89
CA ILE A 267 4.26 -1.82 9.84
C ILE A 267 3.86 -0.99 11.07
N ALA A 268 4.86 -0.41 11.73
CA ALA A 268 4.64 0.60 12.75
C ALA A 268 5.72 1.68 12.71
N ASN A 269 5.39 2.86 13.22
CA ASN A 269 6.28 4.00 13.30
C ASN A 269 6.44 4.43 14.77
N VAL A 270 7.69 4.62 15.17
CA VAL A 270 8.07 5.01 16.54
C VAL A 270 9.05 6.18 16.49
N GLN A 271 8.85 7.14 17.37
CA GLN A 271 9.70 8.32 17.53
C GLN A 271 10.37 8.33 18.90
N ILE A 272 11.60 8.82 18.97
CA ILE A 272 12.24 9.25 20.22
C ILE A 272 12.18 10.79 20.23
N GLU A 273 11.47 11.37 21.19
CA GLU A 273 11.33 12.83 21.33
C GLU A 273 12.69 13.51 21.45
N GLY A 274 12.85 14.60 20.71
CA GLY A 274 14.10 15.38 20.73
C GLY A 274 15.25 14.77 19.91
N THR A 275 15.02 13.72 19.12
CA THR A 275 16.05 13.14 18.25
C THR A 275 15.70 13.29 16.75
N ASN A 276 16.74 13.34 15.92
CA ASN A 276 16.60 13.27 14.47
C ASN A 276 16.49 11.79 14.07
N PRO A 277 15.41 11.34 13.40
CA PRO A 277 15.22 9.95 13.02
C PRO A 277 16.28 9.43 12.02
N GLU A 278 16.82 10.30 11.15
CA GLU A 278 17.88 9.90 10.21
C GLU A 278 19.17 9.57 10.96
N ALA A 279 19.53 10.37 11.98
CA ALA A 279 20.68 10.12 12.83
C ALA A 279 20.51 8.82 13.63
N VAL A 280 19.32 8.57 14.19
CA VAL A 280 19.00 7.33 14.90
C VAL A 280 19.08 6.13 13.96
N ALA A 281 18.48 6.19 12.77
CA ALA A 281 18.54 5.11 11.77
C ALA A 281 19.98 4.80 11.36
N LYS A 282 20.79 5.85 11.13
CA LYS A 282 22.21 5.72 10.78
C LYS A 282 22.99 5.04 11.91
N TYR A 283 22.81 5.47 13.17
CA TYR A 283 23.46 4.87 14.33
C TYR A 283 23.10 3.39 14.48
N LEU A 284 21.81 3.04 14.40
CA LEU A 284 21.33 1.66 14.47
C LEU A 284 21.95 0.78 13.38
N PHE A 285 22.08 1.30 12.18
CA PHE A 285 22.70 0.57 11.07
C PHE A 285 24.22 0.40 11.25
N ASP A 286 24.93 1.50 11.46
CA ASP A 286 26.41 1.51 11.49
C ASP A 286 26.98 0.75 12.69
N LYS A 287 26.34 0.85 13.85
CA LYS A 287 26.85 0.27 15.10
C LYS A 287 26.26 -1.07 15.47
N HIS A 288 25.02 -1.33 15.03
CA HIS A 288 24.26 -2.51 15.48
C HIS A 288 23.76 -3.39 14.33
N HIS A 289 23.99 -2.98 13.06
CA HIS A 289 23.49 -3.66 11.84
C HIS A 289 21.97 -3.85 11.85
N ILE A 290 21.26 -2.87 12.42
CA ILE A 290 19.79 -2.84 12.47
C ILE A 290 19.31 -1.84 11.43
N PHE A 291 18.71 -2.35 10.34
CA PHE A 291 18.14 -1.51 9.29
C PHE A 291 16.74 -1.05 9.66
N THR A 292 16.54 0.26 9.67
CA THR A 292 15.24 0.92 9.85
C THR A 292 15.08 2.01 8.79
N VAL A 293 13.85 2.48 8.58
CA VAL A 293 13.60 3.56 7.63
C VAL A 293 13.22 4.83 8.40
N ALA A 294 14.07 5.85 8.31
CA ALA A 294 13.74 7.16 8.83
C ALA A 294 12.59 7.78 8.02
N ILE A 295 11.60 8.29 8.72
CA ILE A 295 10.48 9.04 8.16
C ILE A 295 10.58 10.47 8.69
N VAL A 296 10.71 11.42 7.76
CA VAL A 296 10.62 12.86 8.02
C VAL A 296 9.47 13.36 7.19
N HIS A 297 8.34 13.58 7.82
CA HIS A 297 7.12 14.07 7.21
C HIS A 297 6.72 15.41 7.82
N GLU A 298 5.98 16.24 7.10
CA GLU A 298 5.56 17.57 7.58
C GLU A 298 4.68 17.51 8.85
N GLU A 299 3.97 16.38 9.06
CA GLU A 299 3.05 16.19 10.18
C GLU A 299 3.69 15.44 11.35
N PHE A 300 4.73 14.65 11.13
CA PHE A 300 5.40 13.82 12.14
C PHE A 300 6.77 13.34 11.67
N GLN A 301 7.53 12.77 12.59
CA GLN A 301 8.78 12.10 12.27
C GLN A 301 8.93 10.82 13.11
N GLY A 302 9.80 9.91 12.68
CA GLY A 302 10.09 8.67 13.42
C GLY A 302 10.76 7.62 12.56
N LEU A 303 10.89 6.42 13.12
CA LEU A 303 11.42 5.24 12.43
C LEU A 303 10.28 4.32 12.05
N ARG A 304 10.20 3.93 10.78
CA ARG A 304 9.31 2.85 10.33
C ARG A 304 9.99 1.52 10.57
N ILE A 305 9.36 0.68 11.36
CA ILE A 305 9.77 -0.67 11.70
C ILE A 305 8.84 -1.66 11.03
N THR A 306 9.41 -2.63 10.32
CA THR A 306 8.68 -3.56 9.46
C THR A 306 9.19 -5.00 9.64
N PRO A 307 8.95 -5.64 10.79
CA PRO A 307 9.30 -7.05 10.96
C PRO A 307 8.54 -7.91 9.94
N ASN A 308 9.19 -8.97 9.49
CA ASN A 308 8.58 -9.93 8.59
C ASN A 308 8.47 -11.30 9.27
N ILE A 309 7.77 -12.27 8.67
CA ILE A 309 7.51 -13.58 9.30
C ILE A 309 8.78 -14.30 9.76
N TYR A 310 9.91 -14.06 9.09
CA TYR A 310 11.22 -14.62 9.39
C TYR A 310 12.01 -13.82 10.44
N THR A 311 11.53 -12.65 10.85
CA THR A 311 12.18 -11.86 11.91
C THR A 311 12.08 -12.60 13.24
N THR A 312 13.20 -12.73 13.91
CA THR A 312 13.29 -13.40 15.22
C THR A 312 13.01 -12.42 16.38
N LEU A 313 12.62 -12.97 17.52
CA LEU A 313 12.42 -12.15 18.73
C LEU A 313 13.74 -11.54 19.21
N GLY A 314 14.87 -12.27 19.08
CA GLY A 314 16.19 -11.75 19.45
C GLY A 314 16.61 -10.53 18.62
N GLU A 315 16.23 -10.45 17.34
CA GLU A 315 16.47 -9.24 16.52
C GLU A 315 15.64 -8.06 17.03
N LEU A 316 14.38 -8.31 17.39
CA LEU A 316 13.51 -7.28 17.97
C LEU A 316 13.95 -6.86 19.37
N ASP A 317 14.50 -7.78 20.18
CA ASP A 317 15.05 -7.48 21.48
C ASP A 317 16.25 -6.53 21.37
N ARG A 318 17.20 -6.83 20.49
CA ARG A 318 18.34 -5.94 20.22
C ARG A 318 17.89 -4.55 19.75
N PHE A 319 16.89 -4.49 18.88
CA PHE A 319 16.31 -3.21 18.48
C PHE A 319 15.74 -2.44 19.67
N CYS A 320 14.93 -3.08 20.51
CA CYS A 320 14.31 -2.46 21.68
C CYS A 320 15.36 -1.98 22.70
N GLU A 321 16.42 -2.76 22.96
CA GLU A 321 17.52 -2.38 23.85
C GLU A 321 18.20 -1.10 23.37
N GLN A 322 18.48 -0.99 22.06
CA GLN A 322 19.12 0.21 21.53
C GLN A 322 18.19 1.43 21.58
N MET A 323 16.91 1.24 21.27
CA MET A 323 15.92 2.32 21.39
C MET A 323 15.76 2.82 22.83
N ASP A 324 15.76 1.92 23.82
CA ASP A 324 15.71 2.30 25.26
C ASP A 324 16.97 3.07 25.68
N VAL A 325 18.16 2.62 25.25
CA VAL A 325 19.43 3.31 25.52
C VAL A 325 19.42 4.72 24.96
N ILE A 326 19.04 4.88 23.69
CA ILE A 326 18.99 6.20 23.04
C ILE A 326 17.95 7.10 23.70
N ALA A 327 16.78 6.58 24.06
CA ALA A 327 15.71 7.35 24.69
C ALA A 327 16.14 7.89 26.07
N ARG A 328 16.87 7.10 26.85
CA ARG A 328 17.32 7.49 28.20
C ARG A 328 18.59 8.32 28.21
N LYS A 329 19.58 8.00 27.39
CA LYS A 329 20.93 8.57 27.44
C LYS A 329 21.21 9.56 26.30
N GLY A 330 20.34 9.63 25.32
CA GLY A 330 20.59 10.37 24.07
C GLY A 330 21.34 9.51 23.04
N LEU A 331 21.42 10.03 21.82
CA LEU A 331 22.19 9.40 20.75
C LEU A 331 23.70 9.54 21.07
N PRO A 332 24.45 8.44 21.10
CA PRO A 332 25.90 8.52 21.27
C PRO A 332 26.57 9.30 20.14
N ALA A 333 27.64 10.00 20.46
CA ALA A 333 28.42 10.80 19.50
C ALA A 333 29.12 9.91 18.43
#